data_9b2642f1148d440cb2fdbe8e6480a9c9
#
_entry.id   9b2642f1148d440cb2fdbe8e6480a9c9
#
_cell.length_a   1.000
_cell.length_b   1.000
_cell.length_c   1.000
_cell.angle_alpha   90.00
_cell.angle_beta   90.00
_cell.angle_gamma   90.00
#
_symmetry.space_group_name_H-M   'P 1'
#
loop_
_entity.id
_entity.type
_entity.pdbx_description
1 polymer ?
#
loop_
_entity_poly.entity_id
_entity_poly.type
_entity_poly.pdbx_seq_one_letter_code
_entity_poly.pdbx_strand_id
1 'polypeptide(L)'
;MNHQMLTKRIYFTISCIMLLVLFLFQGSSLVRQKYNRYDENIYANETAPFDAGTQFTVQTDSATVLSDSHAFVVFIGDTDSASGTTIRQWCTYTKRNLLTYRQISDYRTYREKLPDAVLLDAAFVDCNSDLSLLTTLTSYGISIVWCSLPDFNTIENNSVLMDFLGIANAVSPSLTVSGYKLYSGFLLGGESWYIANNEDEEKYQDFSLDMPWYIPGNATKTYMAAELDSSVYGTIKTEDRPAVFWRKSLENAYIFCVNGDYLSDTGGFGILNAILYELKDYAVTPVVNAQTVSIINYPVLAFEQEDAMDADYSRNTASVLENVIWPD
;
A
#
# COMPACT_ATOMS: atom_id res chain seq x y z
N MET A 1 -69.24 18.62 -21.62
CA MET A 1 -68.23 19.46 -21.01
C MET A 1 -67.27 18.73 -20.03
N ASN A 2 -67.66 17.59 -19.48
CA ASN A 2 -66.83 16.82 -18.49
C ASN A 2 -65.68 16.00 -19.11
N HIS A 3 -65.82 15.53 -20.33
CA HIS A 3 -64.82 14.64 -20.93
C HIS A 3 -63.50 15.34 -21.26
N GLN A 4 -63.55 16.60 -21.73
CA GLN A 4 -62.33 17.38 -22.01
C GLN A 4 -61.56 17.82 -20.76
N MET A 5 -62.25 18.03 -19.64
CA MET A 5 -61.59 18.35 -18.39
C MET A 5 -60.88 17.11 -17.78
N LEU A 6 -61.48 15.93 -17.91
CA LEU A 6 -60.91 14.68 -17.42
C LEU A 6 -59.62 14.35 -18.19
N THR A 7 -59.68 14.51 -19.53
CA THR A 7 -58.53 14.26 -20.41
C THR A 7 -57.36 15.21 -20.08
N LYS A 8 -57.61 16.51 -19.87
CA LYS A 8 -56.59 17.48 -19.49
C LYS A 8 -55.93 17.16 -18.13
N ARG A 9 -56.72 16.70 -17.16
CA ARG A 9 -56.19 16.27 -15.83
C ARG A 9 -55.29 15.05 -15.95
N ILE A 10 -55.69 14.08 -16.78
CA ILE A 10 -54.90 12.86 -17.01
C ILE A 10 -53.58 13.25 -17.68
N TYR A 11 -53.58 14.04 -18.71
CA TYR A 11 -52.34 14.51 -19.36
C TYR A 11 -51.43 15.29 -18.43
N PHE A 12 -51.99 16.14 -17.59
CA PHE A 12 -51.21 16.86 -16.58
C PHE A 12 -50.58 15.93 -15.56
N THR A 13 -51.31 14.95 -15.08
CA THR A 13 -50.77 13.95 -14.12
C THR A 13 -49.65 13.11 -14.76
N ILE A 14 -49.85 12.68 -16.00
CA ILE A 14 -48.83 11.91 -16.75
C ILE A 14 -47.58 12.77 -16.95
N SER A 15 -47.73 14.07 -17.34
CA SER A 15 -46.60 14.97 -17.47
C SER A 15 -45.85 15.20 -16.18
N CYS A 16 -46.56 15.33 -15.06
CA CYS A 16 -45.92 15.43 -13.74
C CYS A 16 -45.15 14.18 -13.33
N ILE A 17 -45.73 12.98 -13.62
CA ILE A 17 -45.04 11.72 -13.36
C ILE A 17 -43.79 11.59 -14.23
N MET A 18 -43.88 11.94 -15.52
CA MET A 18 -42.75 11.93 -16.45
C MET A 18 -41.62 12.87 -16.03
N LEU A 19 -41.97 14.08 -15.57
CA LEU A 19 -41.03 15.02 -15.01
C LEU A 19 -40.36 14.48 -13.75
N LEU A 20 -41.12 13.87 -12.86
CA LEU A 20 -40.60 13.28 -11.62
C LEU A 20 -39.63 12.12 -11.91
N VAL A 21 -39.97 11.26 -12.87
CA VAL A 21 -39.08 10.17 -13.34
C VAL A 21 -37.80 10.75 -13.95
N LEU A 22 -37.89 11.80 -14.79
CA LEU A 22 -36.73 12.48 -15.35
C LEU A 22 -35.83 13.09 -14.24
N PHE A 23 -36.41 13.71 -13.21
CA PHE A 23 -35.69 14.22 -12.06
C PHE A 23 -34.98 13.12 -11.27
N LEU A 24 -35.64 11.97 -11.08
CA LEU A 24 -35.04 10.82 -10.41
C LEU A 24 -33.89 10.24 -11.24
N PHE A 25 -34.02 10.16 -12.55
CA PHE A 25 -32.92 9.74 -13.44
C PHE A 25 -31.75 10.71 -13.42
N GLN A 26 -32.01 12.02 -13.45
CA GLN A 26 -30.94 13.02 -13.33
C GLN A 26 -30.28 13.02 -11.95
N GLY A 27 -31.05 12.85 -10.87
CA GLY A 27 -30.54 12.68 -9.52
C GLY A 27 -29.69 11.44 -9.40
N SER A 28 -30.14 10.32 -9.95
CA SER A 28 -29.39 9.06 -9.98
C SER A 28 -28.09 9.17 -10.80
N SER A 29 -28.12 9.86 -11.95
CA SER A 29 -26.92 10.08 -12.76
C SER A 29 -25.93 11.01 -12.08
N LEU A 30 -26.39 12.04 -11.37
CA LEU A 30 -25.56 12.96 -10.59
C LEU A 30 -24.96 12.25 -9.37
N VAL A 31 -25.71 11.39 -8.69
CA VAL A 31 -25.20 10.57 -7.59
C VAL A 31 -24.18 9.55 -8.12
N ARG A 32 -24.49 8.88 -9.22
CA ARG A 32 -23.56 7.95 -9.88
C ARG A 32 -22.31 8.67 -10.38
N GLN A 33 -22.45 9.89 -10.91
CA GLN A 33 -21.36 10.74 -11.33
C GLN A 33 -20.53 11.26 -10.14
N LYS A 34 -21.17 11.49 -8.99
CA LYS A 34 -20.49 11.85 -7.74
C LYS A 34 -19.79 10.65 -7.08
N TYR A 35 -20.36 9.45 -7.19
CA TYR A 35 -19.72 8.21 -6.74
C TYR A 35 -18.68 7.68 -7.73
N ASN A 36 -18.87 7.87 -9.03
CA ASN A 36 -17.84 7.60 -10.05
C ASN A 36 -16.83 8.74 -10.16
N ARG A 37 -17.01 9.85 -9.45
CA ARG A 37 -16.03 10.91 -9.24
C ARG A 37 -15.03 10.61 -8.11
N TYR A 38 -14.94 9.41 -7.68
CA TYR A 38 -13.66 8.82 -7.33
C TYR A 38 -12.94 8.61 -8.67
N ASP A 39 -12.36 9.62 -9.12
CA ASP A 39 -12.29 10.06 -10.48
C ASP A 39 -11.02 9.53 -11.08
N GLU A 40 -11.14 8.79 -12.15
CA GLU A 40 -10.08 8.69 -13.15
C GLU A 40 -9.41 10.05 -13.45
N ASN A 41 -10.09 11.19 -13.29
CA ASN A 41 -9.59 12.52 -13.65
C ASN A 41 -8.81 13.23 -12.55
N ILE A 42 -9.06 12.98 -11.27
CA ILE A 42 -8.21 13.57 -10.21
C ILE A 42 -6.87 12.84 -10.18
N TYR A 43 -6.86 11.57 -10.50
CA TYR A 43 -5.66 10.72 -10.44
C TYR A 43 -4.93 10.60 -11.78
N ALA A 44 -5.61 10.84 -12.91
CA ALA A 44 -5.02 10.76 -14.24
C ALA A 44 -3.93 11.83 -14.50
N ASN A 45 -3.92 12.91 -13.73
CA ASN A 45 -2.97 14.02 -13.90
C ASN A 45 -1.87 14.07 -12.82
N GLU A 46 -1.95 13.25 -11.76
CA GLU A 46 -0.90 13.16 -10.77
C GLU A 46 -0.11 11.87 -10.97
N THR A 47 0.85 11.89 -11.89
CA THR A 47 1.84 10.82 -11.99
C THR A 47 2.81 10.91 -10.83
N ALA A 48 3.20 9.74 -10.29
CA ALA A 48 4.28 9.68 -9.33
C ALA A 48 5.50 10.43 -9.87
N PRO A 49 6.23 11.19 -9.05
CA PRO A 49 7.50 11.77 -9.44
C PRO A 49 8.40 10.65 -9.95
N PHE A 50 8.71 10.68 -11.24
CA PHE A 50 9.48 9.66 -11.92
C PHE A 50 10.49 10.33 -12.83
N ASP A 51 11.77 10.11 -12.55
CA ASP A 51 12.82 10.36 -13.50
C ASP A 51 13.01 9.09 -14.34
N ALA A 52 12.85 9.22 -15.66
CA ALA A 52 13.03 8.15 -16.62
C ALA A 52 14.50 7.70 -16.76
N GLY A 53 15.30 7.91 -15.71
CA GLY A 53 16.64 7.33 -15.60
C GLY A 53 16.61 5.84 -15.93
N THR A 54 17.71 5.31 -16.26
CA THR A 54 18.01 3.96 -16.79
C THR A 54 16.91 2.93 -16.54
N GLN A 55 16.26 2.47 -17.60
CA GLN A 55 15.30 1.37 -17.49
C GLN A 55 16.05 0.13 -16.99
N PHE A 56 15.55 -0.45 -15.92
CA PHE A 56 16.01 -1.75 -15.46
C PHE A 56 15.74 -2.79 -16.55
N THR A 57 16.80 -3.24 -17.19
CA THR A 57 16.70 -4.35 -18.13
C THR A 57 16.94 -5.63 -17.33
N VAL A 58 15.88 -6.36 -17.06
CA VAL A 58 16.02 -7.73 -16.55
C VAL A 58 16.81 -8.51 -17.61
N GLN A 59 18.04 -8.85 -17.30
CA GLN A 59 18.75 -9.84 -18.10
C GLN A 59 18.05 -11.18 -17.90
N THR A 60 17.16 -11.50 -18.81
CA THR A 60 16.69 -12.87 -18.98
C THR A 60 17.88 -13.67 -19.50
N ASP A 61 18.64 -14.25 -18.60
CA ASP A 61 19.52 -15.35 -18.96
C ASP A 61 18.62 -16.48 -19.49
N SER A 62 18.60 -16.54 -20.82
CA SER A 62 17.93 -17.62 -21.54
C SER A 62 18.56 -18.93 -21.11
N ALA A 63 17.73 -19.80 -20.54
CA ALA A 63 18.02 -21.18 -20.22
C ALA A 63 18.82 -21.46 -18.94
N THR A 64 18.48 -20.84 -17.84
CA THR A 64 18.72 -21.53 -16.58
C THR A 64 17.65 -22.60 -16.44
N VAL A 65 18.03 -23.82 -16.73
CA VAL A 65 17.29 -25.02 -16.36
C VAL A 65 16.67 -24.79 -14.99
N LEU A 66 15.38 -25.04 -14.84
CA LEU A 66 14.64 -25.12 -13.58
C LEU A 66 15.27 -26.24 -12.71
N SER A 67 16.52 -26.05 -12.30
CA SER A 67 17.14 -26.87 -11.29
C SER A 67 16.73 -26.32 -9.94
N ASP A 68 16.16 -27.10 -9.09
CA ASP A 68 15.95 -27.07 -7.63
C ASP A 68 16.21 -25.77 -6.83
N SER A 69 16.31 -24.62 -7.48
CA SER A 69 16.55 -23.35 -6.82
C SER A 69 15.24 -22.64 -6.53
N HIS A 70 14.70 -22.90 -5.37
CA HIS A 70 13.63 -22.07 -4.83
C HIS A 70 14.11 -20.61 -4.82
N ALA A 71 13.21 -19.69 -5.18
CA ALA A 71 13.43 -18.25 -5.01
C ALA A 71 13.79 -17.97 -3.54
N PHE A 72 14.74 -17.09 -3.31
CA PHE A 72 15.17 -16.74 -1.96
C PHE A 72 15.43 -15.25 -1.83
N VAL A 73 15.34 -14.78 -0.62
CA VAL A 73 15.72 -13.42 -0.21
C VAL A 73 16.75 -13.51 0.92
N VAL A 74 17.54 -12.48 1.05
CA VAL A 74 18.51 -12.33 2.13
C VAL A 74 18.01 -11.22 3.05
N PHE A 75 18.04 -11.45 4.36
CA PHE A 75 17.74 -10.45 5.37
C PHE A 75 18.97 -10.21 6.23
N ILE A 76 19.37 -8.95 6.33
CA ILE A 76 20.43 -8.49 7.22
C ILE A 76 19.75 -7.77 8.38
N GLY A 77 19.74 -8.43 9.53
CA GLY A 77 19.00 -7.91 10.69
C GLY A 77 18.76 -8.96 11.75
N ASP A 78 17.90 -8.63 12.71
CA ASP A 78 17.42 -9.55 13.73
C ASP A 78 16.09 -10.18 13.31
N THR A 79 16.06 -11.50 13.21
CA THR A 79 14.85 -12.26 12.85
C THR A 79 13.73 -12.17 13.87
N ASP A 80 14.05 -11.79 15.09
CA ASP A 80 13.08 -11.64 16.18
C ASP A 80 12.56 -10.21 16.31
N SER A 81 13.12 -9.26 15.53
CA SER A 81 12.54 -7.92 15.39
C SER A 81 11.17 -7.96 14.73
N ALA A 82 10.41 -6.87 14.83
CA ALA A 82 9.10 -6.77 14.20
C ALA A 82 9.20 -6.95 12.68
N SER A 83 10.13 -6.25 12.02
CA SER A 83 10.40 -6.40 10.59
C SER A 83 10.90 -7.79 10.22
N GLY A 84 11.81 -8.37 11.01
CA GLY A 84 12.32 -9.73 10.82
C GLY A 84 11.21 -10.77 10.89
N THR A 85 10.30 -10.64 11.85
CA THR A 85 9.13 -11.49 11.99
C THR A 85 8.20 -11.39 10.77
N THR A 86 7.91 -10.17 10.33
CA THR A 86 7.08 -9.90 9.14
C THR A 86 7.72 -10.52 7.88
N ILE A 87 9.01 -10.30 7.66
CA ILE A 87 9.74 -10.86 6.52
C ILE A 87 9.72 -12.39 6.55
N ARG A 88 9.95 -13.02 7.70
CA ARG A 88 9.90 -14.48 7.85
C ARG A 88 8.51 -15.03 7.53
N GLN A 89 7.46 -14.41 8.02
CA GLN A 89 6.08 -14.81 7.71
C GLN A 89 5.78 -14.63 6.22
N TRP A 90 6.14 -13.49 5.64
CA TRP A 90 5.98 -13.23 4.22
C TRP A 90 6.69 -14.27 3.35
N CYS A 91 7.94 -14.64 3.69
CA CYS A 91 8.67 -15.71 3.01
C CYS A 91 7.96 -17.05 3.11
N THR A 92 7.39 -17.37 4.28
CA THR A 92 6.59 -18.58 4.48
C THR A 92 5.37 -18.61 3.56
N TYR A 93 4.62 -17.50 3.48
CA TYR A 93 3.43 -17.40 2.63
C TYR A 93 3.77 -17.43 1.13
N THR A 94 4.84 -16.78 0.74
CA THR A 94 5.27 -16.70 -0.66
C THR A 94 6.14 -17.88 -1.11
N LYS A 95 6.39 -18.84 -0.21
CA LYS A 95 7.20 -20.04 -0.49
C LYS A 95 8.65 -19.73 -0.91
N ARG A 96 9.21 -18.64 -0.40
CA ARG A 96 10.59 -18.24 -0.60
C ARG A 96 11.47 -18.72 0.55
N ASN A 97 12.68 -19.10 0.24
CA ASN A 97 13.68 -19.36 1.25
C ASN A 97 14.19 -18.02 1.81
N LEU A 98 14.39 -17.96 3.11
CA LEU A 98 14.96 -16.83 3.81
C LEU A 98 16.36 -17.20 4.32
N LEU A 99 17.37 -16.44 3.89
CA LEU A 99 18.70 -16.48 4.47
C LEU A 99 18.89 -15.24 5.34
N THR A 100 19.35 -15.43 6.55
CA THR A 100 19.50 -14.34 7.53
C THR A 100 20.93 -14.22 8.00
N TYR A 101 21.39 -12.99 8.08
CA TYR A 101 22.73 -12.64 8.59
C TYR A 101 22.61 -11.43 9.51
N ARG A 102 23.50 -11.33 10.48
CA ARG A 102 23.57 -10.14 11.36
C ARG A 102 24.40 -9.01 10.78
N GLN A 103 25.31 -9.32 9.88
CA GLN A 103 26.18 -8.35 9.23
C GLN A 103 26.23 -8.66 7.74
N ILE A 104 26.29 -7.63 6.92
CA ILE A 104 26.35 -7.79 5.48
C ILE A 104 27.67 -8.49 5.03
N SER A 105 28.75 -8.29 5.79
CA SER A 105 30.03 -8.94 5.55
C SER A 105 29.98 -10.47 5.62
N ASP A 106 29.00 -11.02 6.35
CA ASP A 106 28.82 -12.46 6.47
C ASP A 106 28.12 -13.07 5.25
N TYR A 107 27.41 -12.22 4.49
CA TYR A 107 26.77 -12.65 3.24
C TYR A 107 27.78 -12.70 2.10
N ARG A 108 27.93 -13.89 1.53
CA ARG A 108 28.74 -14.10 0.32
C ARG A 108 27.85 -14.40 -0.86
N THR A 109 27.95 -13.57 -1.87
CA THR A 109 27.22 -13.74 -3.12
C THR A 109 27.79 -14.89 -3.92
N TYR A 110 26.98 -15.88 -4.21
CA TYR A 110 27.31 -16.91 -5.19
C TYR A 110 26.75 -16.47 -6.54
N ARG A 111 27.60 -16.25 -7.51
CA ARG A 111 27.18 -15.76 -8.85
C ARG A 111 26.18 -16.68 -9.55
N GLU A 112 26.13 -17.94 -9.18
CA GLU A 112 25.20 -18.93 -9.74
C GLU A 112 23.78 -18.81 -9.21
N LYS A 113 23.60 -18.15 -8.06
CA LYS A 113 22.28 -17.97 -7.41
C LYS A 113 22.22 -16.58 -6.78
N LEU A 114 21.54 -15.67 -7.45
CA LEU A 114 21.27 -14.36 -6.88
C LEU A 114 19.94 -14.37 -6.13
N PRO A 115 19.85 -13.69 -4.98
CA PRO A 115 18.59 -13.50 -4.26
C PRO A 115 17.65 -12.63 -5.07
N ASP A 116 16.34 -12.76 -4.83
CA ASP A 116 15.36 -11.84 -5.38
C ASP A 116 15.59 -10.41 -4.90
N ALA A 117 15.96 -10.26 -3.63
CA ALA A 117 16.37 -8.99 -3.02
C ALA A 117 17.20 -9.24 -1.75
N VAL A 118 17.95 -8.23 -1.34
CA VAL A 118 18.56 -8.13 -0.01
C VAL A 118 17.79 -7.09 0.79
N LEU A 119 17.19 -7.52 1.90
CA LEU A 119 16.42 -6.69 2.82
C LEU A 119 17.33 -6.31 3.98
N LEU A 120 17.35 -5.02 4.32
CA LEU A 120 18.23 -4.45 5.33
C LEU A 120 17.44 -3.84 6.47
N ASP A 121 17.76 -4.22 7.68
CA ASP A 121 17.43 -3.44 8.87
C ASP A 121 18.57 -2.45 9.12
N ALA A 122 18.26 -1.17 9.12
CA ALA A 122 19.27 -0.10 9.26
C ALA A 122 20.10 -0.20 10.55
N ALA A 123 19.54 -0.77 11.61
CA ALA A 123 20.25 -0.96 12.86
C ALA A 123 21.42 -1.95 12.76
N PHE A 124 21.48 -2.76 11.71
CA PHE A 124 22.49 -3.80 11.48
C PHE A 124 23.44 -3.47 10.31
N VAL A 125 23.38 -2.25 9.80
CA VAL A 125 24.21 -1.79 8.67
C VAL A 125 25.09 -0.60 9.14
N ASP A 126 26.39 -0.77 9.06
CA ASP A 126 27.30 0.36 9.23
C ASP A 126 27.42 1.14 7.92
N CYS A 127 26.71 2.27 7.85
CA CYS A 127 26.65 3.12 6.66
C CYS A 127 28.01 3.68 6.20
N ASN A 128 29.06 3.58 7.01
CA ASN A 128 30.41 4.03 6.63
C ASN A 128 31.24 2.90 6.00
N SER A 129 31.16 1.71 6.56
CA SER A 129 31.98 0.57 6.12
C SER A 129 31.28 -0.30 5.09
N ASP A 130 29.95 -0.48 5.20
CA ASP A 130 29.21 -1.47 4.42
C ASP A 130 28.73 -0.94 3.07
N LEU A 131 28.74 0.38 2.84
CA LEU A 131 28.24 0.99 1.61
C LEU A 131 28.96 0.47 0.36
N SER A 132 30.26 0.20 0.47
CA SER A 132 31.03 -0.40 -0.63
C SER A 132 30.57 -1.83 -0.97
N LEU A 133 30.19 -2.62 0.04
CA LEU A 133 29.64 -3.95 -0.16
C LEU A 133 28.25 -3.88 -0.79
N LEU A 134 27.39 -2.96 -0.31
CA LEU A 134 26.07 -2.72 -0.90
C LEU A 134 26.18 -2.30 -2.37
N THR A 135 27.09 -1.39 -2.70
CA THR A 135 27.38 -0.99 -4.09
C THR A 135 27.86 -2.18 -4.93
N THR A 136 28.64 -3.05 -4.34
CA THR A 136 29.11 -4.26 -5.03
C THR A 136 27.92 -5.22 -5.31
N LEU A 137 27.02 -5.40 -4.35
CA LEU A 137 25.82 -6.23 -4.54
C LEU A 137 24.94 -5.67 -5.68
N THR A 138 24.71 -4.36 -5.71
CA THR A 138 23.92 -3.74 -6.77
C THR A 138 24.59 -3.85 -8.13
N SER A 139 25.92 -3.83 -8.22
CA SER A 139 26.65 -4.06 -9.48
C SER A 139 26.46 -5.47 -10.04
N TYR A 140 26.13 -6.45 -9.18
CA TYR A 140 25.77 -7.80 -9.59
C TYR A 140 24.28 -7.95 -9.97
N GLY A 141 23.51 -6.86 -9.96
CA GLY A 141 22.08 -6.89 -10.28
C GLY A 141 21.20 -7.26 -9.08
N ILE A 142 21.73 -7.24 -7.87
CA ILE A 142 20.97 -7.54 -6.66
C ILE A 142 20.33 -6.25 -6.15
N SER A 143 19.01 -6.22 -6.11
CA SER A 143 18.27 -5.10 -5.56
C SER A 143 18.25 -5.11 -4.03
N ILE A 144 18.23 -3.93 -3.46
CA ILE A 144 18.32 -3.71 -2.02
C ILE A 144 17.03 -3.07 -1.53
N VAL A 145 16.54 -3.51 -0.39
CA VAL A 145 15.37 -2.95 0.29
C VAL A 145 15.79 -2.51 1.69
N TRP A 146 15.77 -1.22 1.93
CA TRP A 146 15.88 -0.67 3.27
C TRP A 146 14.53 -0.77 3.97
N CYS A 147 14.40 -1.72 4.88
CA CYS A 147 13.17 -1.96 5.64
C CYS A 147 12.85 -0.82 6.61
N SER A 148 13.88 -0.15 7.06
CA SER A 148 13.86 1.13 7.76
C SER A 148 15.09 1.92 7.30
N LEU A 149 15.05 3.25 7.41
CA LEU A 149 16.19 4.07 7.05
C LEU A 149 17.12 4.26 8.26
N PRO A 150 18.43 4.50 8.03
CA PRO A 150 19.32 5.01 9.04
C PRO A 150 18.80 6.33 9.62
N ASP A 151 19.30 6.70 10.80
CA ASP A 151 18.91 7.95 11.42
C ASP A 151 19.21 9.17 10.53
N PHE A 152 18.42 10.24 10.70
CA PHE A 152 18.49 11.43 9.86
C PHE A 152 19.88 12.04 9.79
N ASN A 153 20.58 12.15 10.94
CA ASN A 153 21.90 12.76 10.98
C ASN A 153 22.94 11.93 10.23
N THR A 154 22.83 10.59 10.29
CA THR A 154 23.70 9.70 9.53
C THR A 154 23.52 9.90 8.03
N ILE A 155 22.29 10.07 7.57
CA ILE A 155 21.98 10.33 6.16
C ILE A 155 22.46 11.74 5.76
N GLU A 156 22.06 12.78 6.51
CA GLU A 156 22.37 14.18 6.18
C GLU A 156 23.86 14.43 6.07
N ASN A 157 24.65 13.82 6.96
CA ASN A 157 26.10 14.02 7.01
C ASN A 157 26.91 13.11 6.06
N ASN A 158 26.25 12.23 5.29
CA ASN A 158 26.89 11.30 4.38
C ASN A 158 26.33 11.43 2.96
N SER A 159 26.97 12.28 2.15
CA SER A 159 26.54 12.55 0.78
C SER A 159 26.57 11.31 -0.13
N VAL A 160 27.46 10.35 0.13
CA VAL A 160 27.54 9.10 -0.63
C VAL A 160 26.35 8.20 -0.30
N LEU A 161 25.96 8.15 0.97
CA LEU A 161 24.75 7.45 1.41
C LEU A 161 23.49 8.11 0.86
N MET A 162 23.40 9.45 0.91
CA MET A 162 22.28 10.19 0.32
C MET A 162 22.13 9.85 -1.17
N ASP A 163 23.24 9.91 -1.91
CA ASP A 163 23.19 9.53 -3.34
C ASP A 163 22.79 8.06 -3.49
N PHE A 164 23.33 7.15 -2.69
CA PHE A 164 22.99 5.72 -2.75
C PHE A 164 21.48 5.50 -2.51
N LEU A 165 20.89 6.17 -1.52
CA LEU A 165 19.47 6.10 -1.21
C LEU A 165 18.58 6.88 -2.21
N GLY A 166 19.17 7.67 -3.08
CA GLY A 166 18.44 8.53 -4.02
C GLY A 166 17.82 9.77 -3.36
N ILE A 167 18.41 10.27 -2.30
CA ILE A 167 17.96 11.47 -1.58
C ILE A 167 18.71 12.68 -2.13
N ALA A 168 17.99 13.67 -2.67
CA ALA A 168 18.57 14.96 -3.09
C ALA A 168 18.76 15.91 -1.93
N ASN A 169 17.80 15.92 -0.99
CA ASN A 169 17.84 16.83 0.14
C ASN A 169 17.21 16.17 1.39
N ALA A 170 17.92 16.27 2.51
CA ALA A 170 17.42 15.98 3.85
C ALA A 170 17.02 17.31 4.50
N VAL A 171 15.70 17.54 4.67
CA VAL A 171 15.16 18.87 5.03
C VAL A 171 14.96 19.02 6.52
N SER A 172 14.40 18.01 7.17
CA SER A 172 14.08 18.05 8.60
C SER A 172 14.12 16.64 9.20
N PRO A 173 14.65 16.48 10.41
CA PRO A 173 14.65 15.18 11.10
C PRO A 173 13.25 14.72 11.53
N SER A 174 12.32 15.65 11.70
CA SER A 174 10.95 15.37 12.08
C SER A 174 10.04 16.46 11.55
N LEU A 175 8.88 16.04 11.05
CA LEU A 175 7.78 16.91 10.69
C LEU A 175 6.48 16.17 10.96
N THR A 176 5.46 16.91 11.34
CA THR A 176 4.11 16.37 11.51
C THR A 176 3.40 16.38 10.18
N VAL A 177 2.91 15.22 9.76
CA VAL A 177 2.19 15.03 8.50
C VAL A 177 0.68 15.13 8.71
N SER A 178 -0.04 15.61 7.70
CA SER A 178 -1.51 15.70 7.72
C SER A 178 -2.18 14.56 6.97
N GLY A 179 -1.41 13.74 6.27
CA GLY A 179 -1.91 12.61 5.51
C GLY A 179 -0.84 11.98 4.63
N TYR A 180 -1.29 11.05 3.81
CA TYR A 180 -0.43 10.35 2.86
C TYR A 180 -1.07 10.31 1.49
N LYS A 181 -0.24 10.47 0.46
CA LYS A 181 -0.59 10.26 -0.93
C LYS A 181 0.05 8.99 -1.43
N LEU A 182 -0.78 8.05 -1.88
CA LEU A 182 -0.34 6.83 -2.53
C LEU A 182 -0.47 7.01 -4.05
N TYR A 183 0.65 6.98 -4.75
CA TYR A 183 0.67 7.10 -6.21
C TYR A 183 0.34 5.77 -6.87
N SER A 184 -0.26 5.83 -8.07
CA SER A 184 -0.60 4.64 -8.84
C SER A 184 0.64 3.86 -9.31
N GLY A 185 0.49 2.57 -9.51
CA GLY A 185 1.46 1.70 -10.16
C GLY A 185 2.33 0.85 -9.24
N PHE A 186 2.09 0.87 -7.93
CA PHE A 186 2.82 0.01 -6.99
C PHE A 186 1.86 -0.81 -6.11
N LEU A 187 1.07 -0.16 -5.30
CA LEU A 187 -0.07 -0.74 -4.58
C LEU A 187 -1.35 -0.37 -5.33
N LEU A 188 -2.46 -0.26 -4.65
CA LEU A 188 -3.72 0.17 -5.26
C LEU A 188 -3.63 1.58 -5.85
N GLY A 189 -2.96 2.48 -5.17
CA GLY A 189 -2.56 3.81 -5.65
C GLY A 189 -3.68 4.75 -6.09
N GLY A 190 -3.30 6.02 -6.22
CA GLY A 190 -4.25 7.05 -6.62
C GLY A 190 -5.08 7.62 -5.46
N GLU A 191 -4.86 7.19 -4.24
CA GLU A 191 -5.62 7.61 -3.06
C GLU A 191 -4.82 8.56 -2.17
N SER A 192 -5.53 9.44 -1.49
CA SER A 192 -4.97 10.28 -0.43
C SER A 192 -5.72 10.03 0.87
N TRP A 193 -4.98 9.81 1.93
CA TRP A 193 -5.50 9.63 3.28
C TRP A 193 -5.09 10.80 4.15
N TYR A 194 -6.08 11.49 4.71
CA TYR A 194 -5.86 12.61 5.61
C TYR A 194 -6.07 12.16 7.06
N ILE A 195 -5.11 12.47 7.91
CA ILE A 195 -5.07 12.02 9.29
C ILE A 195 -5.83 12.97 10.22
N ALA A 196 -5.86 14.24 9.90
CA ALA A 196 -6.45 15.23 10.78
C ALA A 196 -7.62 15.95 10.14
N ASN A 197 -8.63 16.14 10.89
CA ASN A 197 -9.78 17.04 10.84
C ASN A 197 -11.11 16.37 11.05
N ASN A 198 -11.16 15.13 11.54
CA ASN A 198 -12.41 14.45 11.77
C ASN A 198 -12.59 14.04 13.23
N GLU A 199 -13.84 14.05 13.63
CA GLU A 199 -14.38 13.62 14.90
C GLU A 199 -14.02 12.16 15.30
N ASP A 200 -13.23 11.47 14.47
CA ASP A 200 -12.75 10.10 14.65
C ASP A 200 -11.23 10.05 15.00
N GLU A 201 -10.74 10.99 15.81
CA GLU A 201 -9.33 11.00 16.27
C GLU A 201 -8.87 9.67 16.88
N GLU A 202 -9.78 8.91 17.51
CA GLU A 202 -9.46 7.60 18.10
C GLU A 202 -9.09 6.54 17.03
N LYS A 203 -9.55 6.70 15.81
CA LYS A 203 -9.35 5.71 14.72
C LYS A 203 -7.98 5.78 14.06
N TYR A 204 -7.28 6.90 14.24
CA TYR A 204 -6.03 7.20 13.55
C TYR A 204 -4.83 7.36 14.50
N GLN A 205 -5.00 7.00 15.77
CA GLN A 205 -3.94 7.11 16.79
C GLN A 205 -2.71 6.22 16.51
N ASP A 206 -2.86 5.20 15.67
CA ASP A 206 -1.79 4.26 15.32
C ASP A 206 -0.89 4.73 14.17
N PHE A 207 -1.19 5.87 13.53
CA PHE A 207 -0.34 6.40 12.49
C PHE A 207 0.81 7.22 13.12
N SER A 208 2.03 6.90 12.73
CA SER A 208 3.18 7.76 13.03
C SER A 208 2.99 9.10 12.33
N LEU A 209 2.58 10.11 13.08
CA LEU A 209 2.35 11.46 12.55
C LEU A 209 3.66 12.21 12.30
N ASP A 210 4.74 11.76 12.89
CA ASP A 210 6.04 12.39 12.79
C ASP A 210 7.00 11.53 11.95
N MET A 211 7.63 12.15 10.97
CA MET A 211 8.59 11.47 10.10
C MET A 211 9.69 12.42 9.61
N PRO A 212 10.86 11.91 9.24
CA PRO A 212 11.90 12.72 8.56
C PRO A 212 11.43 13.16 7.17
N TRP A 213 11.83 14.39 6.79
CA TRP A 213 11.56 14.93 5.47
C TRP A 213 12.74 14.73 4.53
N TYR A 214 12.59 13.81 3.61
CA TYR A 214 13.52 13.57 2.51
C TYR A 214 12.87 13.92 1.19
N ILE A 215 13.61 14.62 0.33
CA ILE A 215 13.23 14.92 -1.05
C ILE A 215 14.03 13.98 -1.95
N PRO A 216 13.34 13.11 -2.72
CA PRO A 216 14.00 12.23 -3.68
C PRO A 216 14.71 13.02 -4.79
N GLY A 217 15.79 12.45 -5.28
CA GLY A 217 16.62 13.03 -6.35
C GLY A 217 16.38 12.36 -7.69
N ASN A 218 17.40 12.49 -8.54
CA ASN A 218 17.39 11.93 -9.88
C ASN A 218 17.35 10.39 -9.85
N ALA A 219 16.78 9.81 -10.90
CA ALA A 219 16.61 8.36 -11.07
C ALA A 219 15.76 7.69 -9.98
N THR A 220 14.88 8.45 -9.32
CA THR A 220 13.98 7.94 -8.29
C THR A 220 12.54 7.89 -8.79
N LYS A 221 11.79 6.94 -8.23
CA LYS A 221 10.33 6.84 -8.38
C LYS A 221 9.71 6.78 -6.98
N THR A 222 8.88 7.76 -6.67
CA THR A 222 8.16 7.82 -5.41
C THR A 222 6.82 7.10 -5.56
N TYR A 223 6.51 6.22 -4.63
CA TYR A 223 5.25 5.47 -4.58
C TYR A 223 4.29 6.01 -3.54
N MET A 224 4.84 6.55 -2.46
CA MET A 224 4.06 7.14 -1.39
C MET A 224 4.79 8.37 -0.85
N ALA A 225 4.06 9.46 -0.71
CA ALA A 225 4.57 10.71 -0.12
C ALA A 225 3.64 11.19 0.99
N ALA A 226 4.19 11.95 1.92
CA ALA A 226 3.39 12.58 2.95
C ALA A 226 2.71 13.86 2.44
N GLU A 227 1.51 14.11 2.92
CA GLU A 227 0.78 15.37 2.75
C GLU A 227 1.05 16.26 3.95
N LEU A 228 1.27 17.53 3.69
CA LEU A 228 1.56 18.54 4.70
C LEU A 228 0.41 19.55 4.78
N ASP A 229 0.17 20.03 5.98
CA ASP A 229 -0.84 21.08 6.18
C ASP A 229 -0.41 22.35 5.45
N SER A 230 -1.18 22.72 4.44
CA SER A 230 -0.93 23.90 3.62
C SER A 230 -1.03 25.22 4.39
N SER A 231 -1.70 25.22 5.54
CA SER A 231 -1.78 26.39 6.43
C SER A 231 -0.44 26.65 7.16
N VAL A 232 0.35 25.60 7.37
CA VAL A 232 1.64 25.67 8.07
C VAL A 232 2.81 25.78 7.07
N TYR A 233 2.78 24.93 6.05
CA TYR A 233 3.91 24.78 5.11
C TYR A 233 3.69 25.50 3.76
N GLY A 234 2.48 26.05 3.52
CA GLY A 234 2.13 26.62 2.23
C GLY A 234 1.90 25.54 1.16
N THR A 235 1.89 25.98 -0.10
CA THR A 235 1.73 25.05 -1.23
C THR A 235 3.07 24.42 -1.59
N ILE A 236 3.21 23.13 -1.35
CA ILE A 236 4.40 22.34 -1.66
C ILE A 236 4.18 21.64 -3.01
N LYS A 237 5.18 21.69 -3.88
CA LYS A 237 5.13 20.98 -5.15
C LYS A 237 5.19 19.47 -4.92
N THR A 238 4.64 18.70 -5.84
CA THR A 238 4.59 17.24 -5.77
C THR A 238 5.99 16.63 -5.62
N GLU A 239 6.98 17.18 -6.33
CA GLU A 239 8.38 16.73 -6.28
C GLU A 239 9.08 17.01 -4.95
N ASP A 240 8.61 18.01 -4.19
CA ASP A 240 9.20 18.44 -2.93
C ASP A 240 8.51 17.82 -1.71
N ARG A 241 7.45 17.01 -1.93
CA ARG A 241 6.75 16.34 -0.83
C ARG A 241 7.67 15.36 -0.11
N PRO A 242 7.52 15.19 1.22
CA PRO A 242 8.28 14.21 1.97
C PRO A 242 8.05 12.80 1.45
N ALA A 243 9.09 12.13 0.98
CA ALA A 243 8.95 10.77 0.49
C ALA A 243 8.81 9.79 1.65
N VAL A 244 7.84 8.89 1.54
CA VAL A 244 7.58 7.81 2.49
C VAL A 244 8.10 6.48 1.94
N PHE A 245 7.78 6.21 0.69
CA PHE A 245 8.26 5.03 0.01
C PHE A 245 8.68 5.39 -1.42
N TRP A 246 9.92 5.07 -1.75
CA TRP A 246 10.48 5.31 -3.08
C TRP A 246 11.51 4.27 -3.46
N ARG A 247 11.86 4.23 -4.73
CA ARG A 247 13.03 3.51 -5.21
C ARG A 247 13.98 4.41 -5.97
N LYS A 248 15.26 4.11 -5.91
CA LYS A 248 16.28 4.60 -6.83
C LYS A 248 16.56 3.53 -7.89
N SER A 249 16.64 3.94 -9.14
CA SER A 249 17.05 3.08 -10.26
C SER A 249 18.55 3.18 -10.43
N LEU A 250 19.22 2.04 -10.46
CA LEU A 250 20.61 1.89 -10.86
C LEU A 250 20.66 1.18 -12.22
N GLU A 251 21.86 1.04 -12.78
CA GLU A 251 22.02 0.39 -14.08
C GLU A 251 21.44 -1.04 -14.12
N ASN A 252 21.67 -1.82 -13.06
CA ASN A 252 21.30 -3.24 -13.01
C ASN A 252 20.42 -3.60 -11.79
N ALA A 253 20.10 -2.68 -10.94
CA ALA A 253 19.40 -2.95 -9.68
C ALA A 253 18.54 -1.77 -9.23
N TYR A 254 17.67 -2.03 -8.28
CA TYR A 254 16.89 -1.01 -7.57
C TYR A 254 17.30 -0.93 -6.10
N ILE A 255 17.18 0.24 -5.53
CA ILE A 255 17.27 0.47 -4.10
C ILE A 255 15.92 1.00 -3.65
N PHE A 256 15.22 0.22 -2.86
CA PHE A 256 13.94 0.61 -2.26
C PHE A 256 14.18 1.17 -0.86
N CYS A 257 13.53 2.27 -0.55
CA CYS A 257 13.64 2.98 0.71
C CYS A 257 12.27 3.14 1.36
N VAL A 258 12.14 2.69 2.59
CA VAL A 258 10.95 2.82 3.41
C VAL A 258 11.25 3.76 4.57
N ASN A 259 10.61 4.92 4.57
CA ASN A 259 10.77 5.95 5.59
C ASN A 259 9.66 5.81 6.65
N GLY A 260 9.89 4.91 7.59
CA GLY A 260 8.98 4.57 8.68
C GLY A 260 8.86 3.06 8.89
N ASP A 261 8.01 2.65 9.82
CA ASP A 261 7.90 1.27 10.30
C ASP A 261 6.87 0.42 9.54
N TYR A 262 6.65 0.72 8.26
CA TYR A 262 5.62 0.06 7.45
C TYR A 262 5.87 -1.43 7.17
N LEU A 263 7.05 -1.94 7.47
CA LEU A 263 7.40 -3.36 7.37
C LEU A 263 7.41 -4.08 8.72
N SER A 264 6.90 -3.43 9.77
CA SER A 264 6.91 -3.99 11.13
C SER A 264 5.68 -4.85 11.45
N ASP A 265 4.71 -4.91 10.55
CA ASP A 265 3.47 -5.68 10.71
C ASP A 265 3.05 -6.40 9.41
N THR A 266 1.91 -7.07 9.45
CA THR A 266 1.37 -7.81 8.29
C THR A 266 0.98 -6.91 7.11
N GLY A 267 0.78 -5.62 7.31
CA GLY A 267 0.58 -4.63 6.24
C GLY A 267 1.79 -4.55 5.30
N GLY A 268 2.98 -4.81 5.83
CA GLY A 268 4.22 -4.90 5.08
C GLY A 268 4.24 -5.99 4.00
N PHE A 269 3.37 -7.01 4.08
CA PHE A 269 3.29 -8.05 3.03
C PHE A 269 2.91 -7.47 1.67
N GLY A 270 2.01 -6.48 1.66
CA GLY A 270 1.63 -5.78 0.44
C GLY A 270 2.81 -5.08 -0.20
N ILE A 271 3.60 -4.36 0.60
CA ILE A 271 4.80 -3.64 0.15
C ILE A 271 5.85 -4.62 -0.39
N LEU A 272 6.14 -5.70 0.35
CA LEU A 272 7.12 -6.70 -0.07
C LEU A 272 6.71 -7.41 -1.38
N ASN A 273 5.41 -7.70 -1.55
CA ASN A 273 4.91 -8.25 -2.81
C ASN A 273 5.03 -7.23 -3.95
N ALA A 274 4.68 -5.98 -3.71
CA ALA A 274 4.78 -4.95 -4.73
C ALA A 274 6.23 -4.71 -5.16
N ILE A 275 7.19 -4.77 -4.24
CA ILE A 275 8.63 -4.74 -4.55
C ILE A 275 9.00 -5.87 -5.51
N LEU A 276 8.52 -7.09 -5.27
CA LEU A 276 8.80 -8.21 -6.17
C LEU A 276 8.24 -7.99 -7.58
N TYR A 277 7.04 -7.40 -7.70
CA TYR A 277 6.47 -7.07 -9.01
C TYR A 277 7.28 -5.99 -9.74
N GLU A 278 7.87 -5.04 -9.01
CA GLU A 278 8.77 -4.05 -9.60
C GLU A 278 10.12 -4.67 -10.03
N LEU A 279 10.57 -5.72 -9.35
CA LEU A 279 11.86 -6.38 -9.63
C LEU A 279 11.79 -7.38 -10.78
N LYS A 280 10.62 -7.84 -11.17
CA LYS A 280 10.46 -8.92 -12.15
C LYS A 280 9.41 -8.55 -13.19
N ASP A 281 9.61 -9.01 -14.41
CA ASP A 281 8.61 -8.84 -15.48
C ASP A 281 7.30 -9.53 -15.13
N TYR A 282 7.36 -10.59 -14.33
CA TYR A 282 6.21 -11.25 -13.74
C TYR A 282 6.59 -11.86 -12.39
N ALA A 283 5.63 -11.93 -11.49
CA ALA A 283 5.77 -12.62 -10.21
C ALA A 283 4.53 -13.48 -9.96
N VAL A 284 4.74 -14.68 -9.44
CA VAL A 284 3.67 -15.57 -9.01
C VAL A 284 3.73 -15.69 -7.51
N THR A 285 2.68 -15.26 -6.84
CA THR A 285 2.53 -15.38 -5.40
C THR A 285 1.31 -16.21 -5.07
N PRO A 286 1.38 -17.11 -4.09
CA PRO A 286 0.18 -17.80 -3.64
C PRO A 286 -0.77 -16.79 -2.99
N VAL A 287 -2.01 -16.77 -3.48
CA VAL A 287 -3.08 -15.95 -2.91
C VAL A 287 -4.06 -16.89 -2.24
N VAL A 288 -4.22 -16.78 -0.94
CA VAL A 288 -5.32 -17.43 -0.24
C VAL A 288 -6.54 -16.52 -0.38
N ASN A 289 -7.35 -16.78 -1.38
CA ASN A 289 -8.63 -16.09 -1.56
C ASN A 289 -9.71 -16.81 -0.74
N ALA A 290 -9.49 -16.91 0.57
CA ALA A 290 -10.45 -17.48 1.50
C ALA A 290 -10.95 -16.37 2.42
N GLN A 291 -12.24 -16.12 2.37
CA GLN A 291 -12.92 -15.28 3.34
C GLN A 291 -13.60 -16.21 4.36
N THR A 292 -13.22 -16.10 5.61
CA THR A 292 -13.91 -16.76 6.71
C THR A 292 -14.83 -15.73 7.35
N VAL A 293 -16.12 -15.96 7.26
CA VAL A 293 -17.11 -15.20 8.01
C VAL A 293 -17.49 -16.02 9.24
N SER A 294 -17.14 -15.52 10.39
CA SER A 294 -17.53 -16.12 11.66
C SER A 294 -18.64 -15.28 12.27
N ILE A 295 -19.83 -15.85 12.38
CA ILE A 295 -20.93 -15.23 13.11
C ILE A 295 -20.83 -15.71 14.55
N ILE A 296 -20.37 -14.81 15.43
CA ILE A 296 -20.20 -15.13 16.84
C ILE A 296 -21.37 -14.53 17.61
N ASN A 297 -21.97 -15.33 18.49
CA ASN A 297 -23.10 -14.92 19.34
C ASN A 297 -24.33 -14.42 18.56
N TYR A 298 -24.54 -14.94 17.36
CA TYR A 298 -25.72 -14.61 16.57
C TYR A 298 -26.67 -15.83 16.49
N PRO A 299 -27.94 -15.62 16.73
CA PRO A 299 -28.57 -14.50 17.40
C PRO A 299 -28.63 -14.74 18.92
N VAL A 300 -27.81 -14.02 19.66
CA VAL A 300 -27.75 -14.14 21.13
C VAL A 300 -29.14 -13.95 21.76
N LEU A 301 -29.94 -13.06 21.20
CA LEU A 301 -31.24 -12.71 21.71
C LEU A 301 -32.39 -13.63 21.31
N ALA A 302 -32.18 -14.50 20.30
CA ALA A 302 -33.21 -15.37 19.80
C ALA A 302 -33.66 -16.42 20.84
N PHE A 303 -32.74 -16.90 21.67
CA PHE A 303 -33.04 -17.88 22.72
C PHE A 303 -33.61 -17.22 23.95
N GLU A 304 -33.29 -15.96 24.21
CA GLU A 304 -33.81 -15.21 25.35
C GLU A 304 -35.24 -14.67 25.13
N GLN A 305 -35.66 -14.63 23.87
CA GLN A 305 -36.98 -14.10 23.46
C GLN A 305 -37.80 -15.14 22.68
N GLU A 306 -37.74 -16.39 23.10
CA GLU A 306 -38.43 -17.49 22.42
C GLU A 306 -39.96 -17.24 22.39
N ASP A 307 -40.51 -16.72 23.47
CA ASP A 307 -41.96 -16.37 23.58
C ASP A 307 -42.34 -15.24 22.61
N ALA A 308 -41.48 -14.26 22.41
CA ALA A 308 -41.69 -13.16 21.45
C ALA A 308 -41.58 -13.66 20.01
N MET A 309 -40.62 -14.53 19.73
CA MET A 309 -40.47 -15.16 18.41
C MET A 309 -41.66 -16.03 18.03
N ASP A 310 -42.17 -16.81 18.96
CA ASP A 310 -43.38 -17.62 18.76
C ASP A 310 -44.63 -16.72 18.58
N ALA A 311 -44.76 -15.64 19.33
CA ALA A 311 -45.85 -14.69 19.21
C ALA A 311 -45.85 -13.94 17.87
N ASP A 312 -44.67 -13.48 17.40
CA ASP A 312 -44.54 -12.66 16.20
C ASP A 312 -44.54 -13.50 14.90
N TYR A 313 -43.92 -14.68 14.92
CA TYR A 313 -43.75 -15.50 13.73
C TYR A 313 -44.56 -16.80 13.78
N SER A 314 -45.14 -17.17 14.88
CA SER A 314 -45.85 -18.46 15.10
C SER A 314 -44.97 -19.67 14.74
N ARG A 315 -43.68 -19.54 15.01
CA ARG A 315 -42.64 -20.55 14.71
C ARG A 315 -41.61 -20.57 15.81
N ASN A 316 -40.98 -21.70 15.99
CA ASN A 316 -39.84 -21.77 16.91
C ASN A 316 -38.61 -21.01 16.35
N THR A 317 -37.74 -20.59 17.25
CA THR A 317 -36.55 -19.80 16.97
C THR A 317 -35.69 -20.38 15.84
N ALA A 318 -35.47 -21.71 15.84
CA ALA A 318 -34.66 -22.36 14.81
C ALA A 318 -35.30 -22.22 13.40
N SER A 319 -36.62 -22.35 13.31
CA SER A 319 -37.34 -22.20 12.05
C SER A 319 -37.39 -20.74 11.56
N VAL A 320 -37.42 -19.75 12.46
CA VAL A 320 -37.34 -18.34 12.11
C VAL A 320 -35.94 -18.00 11.59
N LEU A 321 -34.90 -18.50 12.24
CA LEU A 321 -33.54 -18.32 11.80
C LEU A 321 -33.29 -18.90 10.42
N GLU A 322 -33.72 -20.14 10.20
CA GLU A 322 -33.46 -20.87 8.97
C GLU A 322 -34.25 -20.32 7.77
N ASN A 323 -35.49 -19.88 7.99
CA ASN A 323 -36.40 -19.56 6.88
C ASN A 323 -36.70 -18.06 6.73
N VAL A 324 -36.34 -17.23 7.68
CA VAL A 324 -36.63 -15.78 7.68
C VAL A 324 -35.37 -14.95 7.74
N ILE A 325 -34.46 -15.25 8.66
CA ILE A 325 -33.30 -14.40 8.91
C ILE A 325 -32.08 -14.76 8.05
N TRP A 326 -31.83 -16.05 7.82
CA TRP A 326 -30.70 -16.49 7.00
C TRP A 326 -30.86 -16.35 5.49
N PRO A 327 -32.06 -16.38 4.91
CA PRO A 327 -32.21 -16.17 3.48
C PRO A 327 -31.99 -14.73 2.99
N ASP A 328 -32.11 -13.72 3.89
CA ASP A 328 -31.84 -12.31 3.61
C ASP A 328 -30.39 -11.93 3.96
#